data_fd8578c3b2b5caae41c14c03299238a6
#
_entry.id   fd8578c3b2b5caae41c14c03299238a6
#
_cell.length_a   1.000
_cell.length_b   1.000
_cell.length_c   1.000
_cell.angle_alpha   90.00
_cell.angle_beta   90.00
_cell.angle_gamma   90.00
#
_symmetry.space_group_name_H-M   'P 1'
#
loop_
_entity.id
_entity.type
_entity.pdbx_description
1 polymer ?
#
loop_
_entity_poly.entity_id
_entity_poly.type
_entity_poly.pdbx_seq_one_letter_code
_entity_poly.pdbx_strand_id
1 'polypeptide(L)'
;MLQNNPENDPLAEKLIDSGIAYKGSFLQLHKDTVKTPDGVVTTREYLHHPGASMIIPMFEDGTVILERQYRHPLRRSFLEFPAGKLNPGESPFNCAKRELMEETGYEAQIWKKLGR
;
A
#
# COMPACT_ATOMS: atom_id res chain seq x y z
N MET A 1 -18.94 8.69 3.67
CA MET A 1 -18.10 8.19 2.57
C MET A 1 -19.00 7.89 1.39
N LEU A 2 -18.81 8.60 0.31
CA LEU A 2 -19.46 8.25 -0.95
C LEU A 2 -18.88 6.90 -1.39
N GLN A 3 -19.68 5.84 -1.33
CA GLN A 3 -19.36 4.60 -2.02
C GLN A 3 -19.53 4.90 -3.52
N ASN A 4 -18.45 5.28 -4.17
CA ASN A 4 -18.43 5.34 -5.62
C ASN A 4 -18.55 3.90 -6.12
N ASN A 5 -19.73 3.55 -6.59
CA ASN A 5 -19.88 2.36 -7.42
C ASN A 5 -19.16 2.67 -8.74
N PRO A 6 -18.04 1.98 -9.05
CA PRO A 6 -17.25 2.28 -10.25
C PRO A 6 -18.05 2.12 -11.55
N GLU A 7 -19.13 1.37 -11.54
CA GLU A 7 -20.02 1.19 -12.71
C GLU A 7 -20.86 2.43 -13.02
N ASN A 8 -21.05 3.35 -12.05
CA ASN A 8 -21.86 4.56 -12.20
C ASN A 8 -21.05 5.84 -12.09
N ASP A 9 -19.70 5.75 -12.07
CA ASP A 9 -18.85 6.92 -12.04
C ASP A 9 -18.75 7.53 -13.45
N PRO A 10 -19.21 8.79 -13.67
CA PRO A 10 -19.15 9.43 -14.98
C PRO A 10 -17.72 9.67 -15.48
N LEU A 11 -16.73 9.54 -14.60
CA LEU A 11 -15.31 9.68 -14.92
C LEU A 11 -14.62 8.31 -15.15
N ALA A 12 -15.35 7.20 -14.99
CA ALA A 12 -14.79 5.87 -15.16
C ALA A 12 -14.27 5.65 -16.59
N GLU A 13 -13.05 5.15 -16.68
CA GLU A 13 -12.44 4.72 -17.93
C GLU A 13 -12.85 3.27 -18.23
N LYS A 14 -13.11 2.99 -19.49
CA LYS A 14 -13.45 1.64 -19.94
C LYS A 14 -12.19 0.89 -20.35
N LEU A 15 -11.91 -0.23 -19.66
CA LEU A 15 -10.81 -1.12 -20.03
C LEU A 15 -11.07 -1.75 -21.41
N ILE A 16 -10.08 -1.67 -22.32
CA ILE A 16 -10.09 -2.30 -23.64
C ILE A 16 -9.17 -3.54 -23.62
N ASP A 17 -7.96 -3.38 -23.12
CA ASP A 17 -6.95 -4.43 -23.06
C ASP A 17 -6.04 -4.23 -21.87
N SER A 18 -5.48 -5.32 -21.33
CA SER A 18 -4.61 -5.31 -20.16
C SER A 18 -3.42 -6.23 -20.35
N GLY A 19 -2.24 -5.77 -19.93
CA GLY A 19 -1.02 -6.57 -20.02
C GLY A 19 0.00 -6.22 -18.93
N ILE A 20 1.00 -7.09 -18.76
CA ILE A 20 2.14 -6.86 -17.90
C ILE A 20 3.31 -6.40 -18.77
N ALA A 21 3.72 -5.15 -18.63
CA ALA A 21 4.85 -4.57 -19.36
C ALA A 21 6.21 -4.98 -18.77
N TYR A 22 6.26 -5.19 -17.44
CA TYR A 22 7.47 -5.67 -16.74
C TYR A 22 7.09 -6.50 -15.52
N LYS A 23 7.77 -7.62 -15.34
CA LYS A 23 7.64 -8.49 -14.17
C LYS A 23 9.00 -8.71 -13.53
N GLY A 24 9.23 -8.06 -12.40
CA GLY A 24 10.39 -8.31 -11.54
C GLY A 24 10.12 -9.40 -10.50
N SER A 25 11.06 -9.56 -9.57
CA SER A 25 10.90 -10.48 -8.44
C SER A 25 9.79 -10.03 -7.47
N PHE A 26 9.56 -8.72 -7.38
CA PHE A 26 8.56 -8.11 -6.50
C PHE A 26 7.59 -7.20 -7.26
N LEU A 27 8.10 -6.31 -8.12
CA LEU A 27 7.28 -5.33 -8.82
C LEU A 27 6.71 -5.91 -10.11
N GLN A 28 5.44 -5.56 -10.37
CA GLN A 28 4.79 -5.79 -11.64
C GLN A 28 4.29 -4.46 -12.19
N LEU A 29 4.80 -4.06 -13.36
CA LEU A 29 4.32 -2.90 -14.10
C LEU A 29 3.23 -3.37 -15.06
N HIS A 30 2.01 -2.89 -14.82
CA HIS A 30 0.86 -3.13 -15.70
C HIS A 30 0.76 -2.02 -16.73
N LYS A 31 0.28 -2.38 -17.91
CA LYS A 31 -0.04 -1.44 -18.99
C LYS A 31 -1.39 -1.81 -19.56
N ASP A 32 -2.35 -0.94 -19.32
CA ASP A 32 -3.72 -1.08 -19.80
C ASP A 32 -3.98 -0.12 -20.96
N THR A 33 -4.77 -0.56 -21.93
CA THR A 33 -5.40 0.31 -22.92
C THR A 33 -6.81 0.60 -22.47
N VAL A 34 -7.15 1.87 -22.36
CA VAL A 34 -8.44 2.33 -21.85
C VAL A 34 -9.10 3.32 -22.81
N LYS A 35 -10.41 3.43 -22.70
CA LYS A 35 -11.19 4.48 -23.35
C LYS A 35 -11.73 5.43 -22.29
N THR A 36 -11.36 6.69 -22.39
CA THR A 36 -11.81 7.77 -21.51
C THR A 36 -13.28 8.12 -21.74
N PRO A 37 -13.97 8.80 -20.82
CA PRO A 37 -15.37 9.17 -20.98
C PRO A 37 -15.68 10.03 -22.23
N ASP A 38 -14.72 10.85 -22.67
CA ASP A 38 -14.79 11.65 -23.90
C ASP A 38 -14.47 10.86 -25.18
N GLY A 39 -14.20 9.55 -25.04
CA GLY A 39 -14.02 8.62 -26.15
C GLY A 39 -12.62 8.45 -26.67
N VAL A 40 -11.61 9.08 -26.05
CA VAL A 40 -10.21 8.94 -26.44
C VAL A 40 -9.66 7.59 -25.99
N VAL A 41 -8.94 6.90 -26.88
CA VAL A 41 -8.21 5.68 -26.53
C VAL A 41 -6.78 6.04 -26.15
N THR A 42 -6.35 5.60 -24.97
CA THR A 42 -5.04 5.91 -24.41
C THR A 42 -4.52 4.75 -23.55
N THR A 43 -3.33 4.88 -22.99
CA THR A 43 -2.74 3.86 -22.11
C THR A 43 -2.60 4.36 -20.68
N ARG A 44 -2.63 3.42 -19.72
CA ARG A 44 -2.33 3.64 -18.30
C ARG A 44 -1.25 2.67 -17.85
N GLU A 45 -0.22 3.19 -17.22
CA GLU A 45 0.86 2.38 -16.63
C GLU A 45 0.82 2.54 -15.13
N TYR A 46 0.84 1.43 -14.39
CA TYR A 46 0.78 1.44 -12.94
C TYR A 46 1.44 0.20 -12.34
N LEU A 47 1.89 0.35 -11.09
CA LEU A 47 2.44 -0.75 -10.32
C LEU A 47 1.35 -1.41 -9.49
N HIS A 48 1.21 -2.72 -9.60
CA HIS A 48 0.39 -3.49 -8.69
C HIS A 48 1.12 -3.67 -7.35
N HIS A 49 0.49 -3.27 -6.26
CA HIS A 49 1.03 -3.39 -4.90
C HIS A 49 -0.01 -4.04 -3.97
N PRO A 50 0.39 -5.00 -3.12
CA PRO A 50 -0.56 -5.73 -2.25
C PRO A 50 -1.16 -4.87 -1.13
N GLY A 51 -0.66 -3.66 -0.94
CA GLY A 51 -0.94 -2.84 0.23
C GLY A 51 0.09 -3.06 1.33
N ALA A 52 0.05 -2.20 2.33
CA ALA A 52 0.91 -2.25 3.51
C ALA A 52 0.18 -1.74 4.74
N SER A 53 0.66 -2.11 5.91
CA SER A 53 0.24 -1.53 7.17
C SER A 53 1.41 -0.81 7.82
N MET A 54 1.15 0.39 8.34
CA MET A 54 2.08 1.17 9.15
C MET A 54 1.55 1.25 10.57
N ILE A 55 2.42 1.15 11.54
CA ILE A 55 2.09 1.17 12.97
C ILE A 55 2.74 2.38 13.63
N ILE A 56 2.02 3.06 14.51
CA ILE A 56 2.58 4.05 15.43
C ILE A 56 2.61 3.39 16.82
N PRO A 57 3.69 2.69 17.18
CA PRO A 57 3.80 2.07 18.49
C PRO A 57 4.09 3.15 19.53
N MET A 58 3.21 3.27 20.52
CA MET A 58 3.32 4.30 21.53
C MET A 58 3.24 3.69 22.93
N PHE A 59 4.15 4.10 23.81
CA PHE A 59 4.13 3.76 25.22
C PHE A 59 3.19 4.68 26.01
N GLU A 60 2.90 4.30 27.25
CA GLU A 60 1.99 5.07 28.12
C GLU A 60 2.47 6.50 28.40
N ASP A 61 3.80 6.72 28.39
CA ASP A 61 4.41 8.05 28.57
C ASP A 61 4.38 8.91 27.28
N GLY A 62 3.80 8.41 26.19
CA GLY A 62 3.69 9.10 24.90
C GLY A 62 4.92 8.97 24.01
N THR A 63 5.97 8.27 24.42
CA THR A 63 7.10 7.97 23.54
C THR A 63 6.72 6.96 22.47
N VAL A 64 7.35 7.06 21.30
CA VAL A 64 7.07 6.18 20.16
C VAL A 64 8.32 5.42 19.72
N ILE A 65 8.11 4.26 19.10
CA ILE A 65 9.18 3.50 18.49
C ILE A 65 9.33 3.94 17.04
N LEU A 66 10.55 4.29 16.66
CA LEU A 66 10.95 4.51 15.28
C LEU A 66 12.09 3.55 14.95
N GLU A 67 12.14 3.09 13.73
CA GLU A 67 13.24 2.31 13.19
C GLU A 67 14.08 3.11 12.21
N ARG A 68 15.37 2.82 12.14
CA ARG A 68 16.25 3.41 11.13
C ARG A 68 16.38 2.45 9.96
N GLN A 69 15.86 2.86 8.82
CA GLN A 69 15.84 2.07 7.59
C GLN A 69 16.65 2.75 6.49
N TYR A 70 17.61 2.02 5.90
CA TYR A 70 18.28 2.48 4.68
C TYR A 70 17.38 2.26 3.46
N ARG A 71 17.13 3.32 2.72
CA ARG A 71 16.34 3.29 1.48
C ARG A 71 17.25 3.40 0.27
N HIS A 72 17.58 2.26 -0.34
CA HIS A 72 18.52 2.17 -1.45
C HIS A 72 18.22 3.12 -2.62
N PRO A 73 16.98 3.32 -3.09
CA PRO A 73 16.70 4.26 -4.18
C PRO A 73 17.07 5.70 -3.85
N LEU A 74 17.00 6.08 -2.58
CA LEU A 74 17.28 7.42 -2.06
C LEU A 74 18.69 7.54 -1.49
N ARG A 75 19.46 6.45 -1.44
CA ARG A 75 20.86 6.38 -0.98
C ARG A 75 21.08 6.96 0.42
N ARG A 76 20.08 6.86 1.31
CA ARG A 76 20.17 7.34 2.69
C ARG A 76 19.26 6.59 3.64
N SER A 77 19.52 6.73 4.96
CA SER A 77 18.67 6.20 6.02
C SER A 77 17.62 7.22 6.46
N PHE A 78 16.47 6.71 6.87
CA PHE A 78 15.36 7.47 7.44
C PHE A 78 14.98 6.88 8.80
N LEU A 79 14.40 7.73 9.65
CA LEU A 79 13.63 7.27 10.80
C LEU A 79 12.18 7.10 10.35
N GLU A 80 11.66 5.90 10.52
CA GLU A 80 10.35 5.50 10.01
C GLU A 80 9.57 4.77 11.11
N PHE A 81 8.26 4.83 11.03
CA PHE A 81 7.42 3.93 11.80
C PHE A 81 7.49 2.51 11.22
N PRO A 82 7.40 1.45 12.06
CA PRO A 82 7.29 0.09 11.58
C PRO A 82 6.20 -0.06 10.54
N ALA A 83 6.51 -0.68 9.43
CA ALA A 83 5.57 -0.88 8.34
C ALA A 83 5.99 -2.05 7.45
N GLY A 84 5.02 -2.78 6.94
CA GLY A 84 5.30 -3.86 6.02
C GLY A 84 4.14 -4.19 5.11
N LYS A 85 4.45 -4.99 4.08
CA LYS A 85 3.51 -5.40 3.05
C LYS A 85 2.58 -6.48 3.55
N LEU A 86 1.33 -6.44 3.07
CA LEU A 86 0.37 -7.51 3.29
C LEU A 86 0.81 -8.79 2.58
N ASN A 87 0.74 -9.91 3.28
CA ASN A 87 0.83 -11.23 2.67
C ASN A 87 -0.49 -11.57 1.94
N PRO A 88 -0.48 -12.51 0.97
CA PRO A 88 -1.71 -12.96 0.33
C PRO A 88 -2.76 -13.41 1.34
N GLY A 89 -3.97 -12.81 1.27
CA GLY A 89 -5.08 -13.11 2.18
C GLY A 89 -4.97 -12.53 3.59
N GLU A 90 -3.91 -11.79 3.89
CA GLU A 90 -3.71 -11.17 5.20
C GLU A 90 -4.56 -9.90 5.35
N SER A 91 -5.22 -9.75 6.50
CA SER A 91 -5.90 -8.49 6.81
C SER A 91 -4.89 -7.40 7.18
N PRO A 92 -5.19 -6.11 6.93
CA PRO A 92 -4.32 -5.01 7.35
C PRO A 92 -4.01 -5.00 8.85
N PHE A 93 -4.96 -5.41 9.68
CA PHE A 93 -4.76 -5.51 11.13
C PHE A 93 -3.77 -6.63 11.51
N ASN A 94 -3.90 -7.80 10.91
CA ASN A 94 -2.98 -8.91 11.17
C ASN A 94 -1.57 -8.59 10.64
N CYS A 95 -1.47 -7.94 9.49
CA CYS A 95 -0.21 -7.41 8.96
C CYS A 95 0.45 -6.45 9.97
N ALA A 96 -0.30 -5.50 10.52
CA ALA A 96 0.22 -4.56 11.51
C ALA A 96 0.78 -5.28 12.76
N LYS A 97 0.04 -6.27 13.27
CA LYS A 97 0.50 -7.07 14.43
C LYS A 97 1.78 -7.85 14.13
N ARG A 98 1.83 -8.51 12.98
CA ARG A 98 2.99 -9.28 12.54
C ARG A 98 4.21 -8.38 12.34
N GLU A 99 4.07 -7.29 11.62
CA GLU A 99 5.18 -6.37 11.33
C GLU A 99 5.72 -5.71 12.61
N LEU A 100 4.84 -5.31 13.55
CA LEU A 100 5.28 -4.77 14.83
C LEU A 100 6.17 -5.77 15.58
N MET A 101 5.77 -7.03 15.65
CA MET A 101 6.55 -8.07 16.31
C MET A 101 7.86 -8.35 15.57
N GLU A 102 7.82 -8.52 14.25
CA GLU A 102 9.00 -8.85 13.43
C GLU A 102 10.05 -7.74 13.47
N GLU A 103 9.63 -6.48 13.38
CA GLU A 103 10.56 -5.35 13.27
C GLU A 103 11.02 -4.81 14.62
N THR A 104 10.22 -4.92 15.68
CA THR A 104 10.51 -4.31 16.99
C THR A 104 10.62 -5.29 18.15
N GLY A 105 10.08 -6.50 18.03
CA GLY A 105 9.95 -7.46 19.10
C GLY A 105 8.85 -7.12 20.12
N TYR A 106 8.08 -6.07 19.91
CA TYR A 106 6.97 -5.67 20.78
C TYR A 106 5.63 -6.19 20.30
N GLU A 107 4.72 -6.41 21.25
CA GLU A 107 3.30 -6.63 21.04
C GLU A 107 2.50 -5.52 21.70
N ALA A 108 1.44 -5.06 21.02
CA ALA A 108 0.53 -4.08 21.58
C ALA A 108 -0.75 -4.75 22.06
N GLN A 109 -1.27 -4.31 23.22
CA GLN A 109 -2.54 -4.78 23.78
C GLN A 109 -3.71 -3.95 23.27
N ILE A 110 -3.51 -2.65 23.07
CA ILE A 110 -4.54 -1.70 22.63
C ILE A 110 -4.22 -1.25 21.21
N TRP A 111 -5.20 -1.35 20.34
CA TRP A 111 -5.10 -0.98 18.94
C TRP A 111 -6.17 0.02 18.54
N LYS A 112 -5.77 1.05 17.82
CA LYS A 112 -6.68 2.03 17.25
C LYS A 112 -6.38 2.22 15.76
N LYS A 113 -7.38 2.02 14.91
CA LYS A 113 -7.26 2.33 13.48
C LYS A 113 -7.34 3.84 13.28
N LEU A 114 -6.35 4.43 12.62
CA LEU A 114 -6.28 5.86 12.33
C LEU A 114 -6.78 6.22 10.93
N GLY A 115 -6.65 5.30 9.97
CA GLY A 115 -7.04 5.58 8.59
C GLY A 115 -6.84 4.39 7.65
N ARG A 116 -7.08 4.66 6.36
CA ARG A 116 -6.83 3.78 5.23
C ARG A 116 -6.43 4.63 4.04
#